data_fefc644537d05cb991e26ec23081feb1
#
_entry.id   fefc644537d05cb991e26ec23081feb1
#
_cell.length_a   1.000
_cell.length_b   1.000
_cell.length_c   1.000
_cell.angle_alpha   90.00
_cell.angle_beta   90.00
_cell.angle_gamma   90.00
#
_symmetry.space_group_name_H-M   'P 1'
#
loop_
_entity.id
_entity.type
_entity.pdbx_description
1 polymer ?
#
loop_
_entity_poly.entity_id
_entity_poly.type
_entity_poly.pdbx_seq_one_letter_code
_entity_poly.pdbx_strand_id
1 'polypeptide(L)'
;EPLTDKMTWQGGNQYTFRLRPGTYMQAAMLVPEAAKMKKKRWAVVYPNYEYGQSAVAAFKQLLKAAQPDVEFVAEQATPLGRVDAGSVVQALSDAKPDAVFNVLFGADLSKFVREGNTRGLFKGIEVVSVLTGEPEYMDPLKDEAPNGWLVTGYPWYGIQTPEHKAFYLAYH
;
A
#
# COMPACT_ATOMS: atom_id res chain seq x y z
N GLU A 1 -13.79 7.02 3.78
CA GLU A 1 -14.06 5.63 4.19
C GLU A 1 -13.14 5.23 5.34
N PRO A 2 -13.65 4.81 6.50
CA PRO A 2 -12.80 4.36 7.60
C PRO A 2 -12.26 2.96 7.30
N LEU A 3 -10.97 2.86 7.03
CA LEU A 3 -10.28 1.60 6.74
C LEU A 3 -9.60 0.97 7.97
N THR A 4 -9.58 1.68 9.10
CA THR A 4 -9.03 1.17 10.36
C THR A 4 -10.05 0.31 11.13
N ASP A 5 -9.57 -0.70 11.84
CA ASP A 5 -10.43 -1.57 12.67
C ASP A 5 -11.02 -0.86 13.91
N LYS A 6 -10.46 0.28 14.29
CA LYS A 6 -11.02 1.11 15.38
C LYS A 6 -12.48 1.50 15.15
N MET A 7 -12.86 1.77 13.89
CA MET A 7 -14.21 2.22 13.55
C MET A 7 -15.22 1.07 13.40
N THR A 8 -14.79 -0.11 13.05
CA THR A 8 -15.68 -1.23 12.70
C THR A 8 -15.61 -2.40 13.65
N TRP A 9 -14.57 -2.46 14.49
CA TRP A 9 -14.39 -3.51 15.48
C TRP A 9 -14.42 -2.94 16.89
N GLN A 10 -13.38 -2.23 17.30
CA GLN A 10 -13.22 -1.73 18.67
C GLN A 10 -14.23 -0.65 19.07
N GLY A 11 -14.51 0.29 18.16
CA GLY A 11 -15.48 1.38 18.35
C GLY A 11 -16.73 1.23 17.48
N GLY A 12 -16.92 0.06 16.86
CA GLY A 12 -18.07 -0.20 16.02
C GLY A 12 -19.35 -0.43 16.81
N ASN A 13 -20.48 -0.35 16.11
CA ASN A 13 -21.80 -0.66 16.64
C ASN A 13 -22.62 -1.42 15.58
N GLN A 14 -23.81 -1.88 15.94
CA GLN A 14 -24.69 -2.68 15.07
C GLN A 14 -25.13 -1.98 13.78
N TYR A 15 -24.89 -0.69 13.62
CA TYR A 15 -25.23 0.09 12.43
C TYR A 15 -24.00 0.45 11.58
N THR A 16 -22.81 -0.02 11.97
CA THR A 16 -21.57 0.25 11.24
C THR A 16 -21.23 -0.92 10.31
N PHE A 17 -21.26 -0.67 9.00
CA PHE A 17 -20.95 -1.65 7.97
C PHE A 17 -19.71 -1.27 7.21
N ARG A 18 -18.85 -2.25 6.93
CA ARG A 18 -17.65 -2.07 6.10
C ARG A 18 -17.89 -2.71 4.73
N LEU A 19 -17.72 -1.92 3.67
CA LEU A 19 -17.91 -2.38 2.28
C LEU A 19 -16.62 -2.88 1.62
N ARG A 20 -15.46 -2.55 2.19
CA ARG A 20 -14.17 -2.94 1.62
C ARG A 20 -13.17 -3.37 2.71
N PRO A 21 -12.09 -4.12 2.35
CA PRO A 21 -11.09 -4.56 3.32
C PRO A 21 -10.48 -3.42 4.11
N GLY A 22 -10.37 -3.59 5.44
CA GLY A 22 -9.63 -2.67 6.31
C GLY A 22 -8.12 -2.81 6.16
N THR A 23 -7.37 -1.94 6.84
CA THR A 23 -5.91 -1.90 6.78
C THR A 23 -5.25 -3.21 7.22
N TYR A 24 -5.76 -3.84 8.28
CA TYR A 24 -5.28 -5.16 8.71
C TYR A 24 -5.53 -6.24 7.65
N MET A 25 -6.73 -6.28 7.07
CA MET A 25 -7.09 -7.27 6.05
C MET A 25 -6.21 -7.10 4.79
N GLN A 26 -5.95 -5.87 4.37
CA GLN A 26 -5.08 -5.59 3.23
C GLN A 26 -3.64 -6.03 3.50
N ALA A 27 -3.11 -5.74 4.70
CA ALA A 27 -1.79 -6.23 5.11
C ALA A 27 -1.75 -7.77 5.16
N ALA A 28 -2.81 -8.40 5.67
CA ALA A 28 -2.92 -9.87 5.74
C ALA A 28 -2.97 -10.54 4.36
N MET A 29 -3.52 -9.86 3.35
CA MET A 29 -3.48 -10.35 1.96
C MET A 29 -2.09 -10.22 1.34
N LEU A 30 -1.34 -9.16 1.66
CA LEU A 30 -0.03 -8.88 1.07
C LEU A 30 1.11 -9.67 1.72
N VAL A 31 1.08 -9.85 3.04
CA VAL A 31 2.19 -10.41 3.80
C VAL A 31 2.59 -11.84 3.38
N PRO A 32 1.67 -12.77 3.08
CA PRO A 32 2.08 -14.11 2.63
C PRO A 32 2.94 -14.08 1.36
N GLU A 33 2.64 -13.20 0.43
CA GLU A 33 3.43 -13.03 -0.80
C GLU A 33 4.72 -12.23 -0.53
N ALA A 34 4.65 -11.18 0.28
CA ALA A 34 5.81 -10.41 0.70
C ALA A 34 6.86 -11.27 1.41
N ALA A 35 6.43 -12.19 2.29
CA ALA A 35 7.33 -13.12 2.98
C ALA A 35 8.03 -14.10 2.03
N LYS A 36 7.37 -14.53 0.94
CA LYS A 36 7.99 -15.38 -0.10
C LYS A 36 9.14 -14.69 -0.83
N MET A 37 9.17 -13.36 -0.87
CA MET A 37 10.26 -12.59 -1.47
C MET A 37 11.56 -12.70 -0.67
N LYS A 38 11.52 -13.14 0.59
CA LYS A 38 12.66 -13.35 1.51
C LYS A 38 13.55 -12.11 1.67
N LYS A 39 12.96 -10.91 1.53
CA LYS A 39 13.67 -9.65 1.73
C LYS A 39 13.78 -9.36 3.22
N LYS A 40 14.95 -8.88 3.65
CA LYS A 40 15.23 -8.65 5.08
C LYS A 40 15.13 -7.17 5.48
N ARG A 41 15.60 -6.28 4.63
CA ARG A 41 15.66 -4.85 4.89
C ARG A 41 14.47 -4.14 4.25
N TRP A 42 13.50 -3.79 5.07
CA TRP A 42 12.28 -3.12 4.61
C TRP A 42 12.30 -1.63 4.97
N ALA A 43 11.85 -0.79 4.06
CA ALA A 43 11.48 0.57 4.36
C ALA A 43 9.97 0.74 4.23
N VAL A 44 9.39 1.72 4.93
CA VAL A 44 7.96 2.02 4.84
C VAL A 44 7.74 3.49 4.56
N VAL A 45 6.73 3.79 3.73
CA VAL A 45 6.28 5.16 3.43
C VAL A 45 4.76 5.22 3.50
N TYR A 46 4.23 6.22 4.22
CA TYR A 46 2.79 6.30 4.49
C TYR A 46 2.34 7.72 4.85
N PRO A 47 1.07 8.06 4.62
CA PRO A 47 0.51 9.31 5.10
C PRO A 47 0.33 9.27 6.62
N ASN A 48 0.80 10.31 7.30
CA ASN A 48 0.85 10.38 8.77
C ASN A 48 -0.51 10.68 9.41
N TYR A 49 -1.41 9.71 9.31
CA TYR A 49 -2.69 9.69 10.04
C TYR A 49 -3.14 8.23 10.26
N GLU A 50 -4.28 8.03 10.93
CA GLU A 50 -4.75 6.71 11.39
C GLU A 50 -4.69 5.61 10.31
N TYR A 51 -5.10 5.90 9.08
CA TYR A 51 -5.05 4.94 7.98
C TYR A 51 -3.61 4.45 7.70
N GLY A 52 -2.68 5.38 7.51
CA GLY A 52 -1.28 5.03 7.24
C GLY A 52 -0.62 4.31 8.40
N GLN A 53 -0.83 4.83 9.61
CA GLN A 53 -0.29 4.26 10.85
C GLN A 53 -0.81 2.84 11.09
N SER A 54 -2.11 2.60 10.94
CA SER A 54 -2.71 1.27 11.13
C SER A 54 -2.27 0.26 10.07
N ALA A 55 -2.13 0.69 8.81
CA ALA A 55 -1.63 -0.17 7.73
C ALA A 55 -0.17 -0.61 7.98
N VAL A 56 0.69 0.34 8.35
CA VAL A 56 2.11 0.05 8.65
C VAL A 56 2.25 -0.82 9.89
N ALA A 57 1.48 -0.53 10.95
CA ALA A 57 1.51 -1.35 12.16
C ALA A 57 1.09 -2.80 11.87
N ALA A 58 0.01 -3.01 11.12
CA ALA A 58 -0.45 -4.33 10.73
C ALA A 58 0.57 -5.06 9.85
N PHE A 59 1.13 -4.39 8.84
CA PHE A 59 2.15 -4.97 7.97
C PHE A 59 3.40 -5.39 8.73
N LYS A 60 3.93 -4.51 9.60
CA LYS A 60 5.10 -4.80 10.44
C LYS A 60 4.86 -6.00 11.36
N GLN A 61 3.71 -6.03 12.02
CA GLN A 61 3.34 -7.12 12.93
C GLN A 61 3.26 -8.46 12.20
N LEU A 62 2.52 -8.50 11.10
CA LEU A 62 2.29 -9.74 10.33
C LEU A 62 3.56 -10.22 9.64
N LEU A 63 4.34 -9.31 9.05
CA LEU A 63 5.58 -9.69 8.36
C LEU A 63 6.63 -10.20 9.35
N LYS A 64 6.78 -9.58 10.53
CA LYS A 64 7.67 -10.10 11.57
C LYS A 64 7.25 -11.45 12.12
N ALA A 65 5.95 -11.73 12.19
CA ALA A 65 5.45 -13.04 12.58
C ALA A 65 5.78 -14.12 11.53
N ALA A 66 5.69 -13.76 10.23
CA ALA A 66 5.99 -14.67 9.13
C ALA A 66 7.50 -14.83 8.86
N GLN A 67 8.28 -13.76 9.10
CA GLN A 67 9.71 -13.68 8.85
C GLN A 67 10.39 -12.89 10.00
N PRO A 68 10.80 -13.57 11.10
CA PRO A 68 11.30 -12.90 12.31
C PRO A 68 12.58 -12.06 12.12
N ASP A 69 13.40 -12.39 11.12
CA ASP A 69 14.68 -11.73 10.80
C ASP A 69 14.53 -10.45 9.95
N VAL A 70 13.30 -9.97 9.74
CA VAL A 70 13.04 -8.72 9.03
C VAL A 70 13.43 -7.52 9.88
N GLU A 71 14.11 -6.57 9.25
CA GLU A 71 14.45 -5.26 9.81
C GLU A 71 13.72 -4.14 9.05
N PHE A 72 13.17 -3.17 9.78
CA PHE A 72 12.61 -1.96 9.20
C PHE A 72 13.64 -0.84 9.30
N VAL A 73 14.33 -0.57 8.18
CA VAL A 73 15.53 0.28 8.13
C VAL A 73 15.21 1.76 7.89
N ALA A 74 14.03 2.09 7.40
CA ALA A 74 13.55 3.46 7.25
C ALA A 74 12.03 3.54 7.38
N GLU A 75 11.57 4.67 7.89
CA GLU A 75 10.15 4.97 8.05
C GLU A 75 9.89 6.43 7.68
N GLN A 76 9.06 6.64 6.65
CA GLN A 76 8.71 7.95 6.13
C GLN A 76 7.23 8.23 6.32
N ALA A 77 6.90 8.91 7.41
CA ALA A 77 5.56 9.39 7.71
C ALA A 77 5.36 10.77 7.07
N THR A 78 4.55 10.88 6.04
CA THR A 78 4.39 12.11 5.24
C THR A 78 3.12 12.87 5.61
N PRO A 79 3.11 14.21 5.54
CA PRO A 79 1.86 14.94 5.64
C PRO A 79 0.90 14.56 4.52
N LEU A 80 -0.38 14.33 4.84
CA LEU A 80 -1.41 13.97 3.86
C LEU A 80 -1.56 15.05 2.78
N GLY A 81 -1.49 14.65 1.52
CA GLY A 81 -1.65 15.54 0.35
C GLY A 81 -0.47 16.48 0.11
N ARG A 82 0.61 16.35 0.88
CA ARG A 82 1.77 17.25 0.84
C ARG A 82 3.10 16.49 0.88
N VAL A 83 3.19 15.34 0.23
CA VAL A 83 4.45 14.60 0.19
C VAL A 83 5.55 15.44 -0.49
N ASP A 84 6.68 15.55 0.17
CA ASP A 84 7.95 15.94 -0.45
C ASP A 84 8.61 14.67 -1.00
N ALA A 85 8.28 14.35 -2.23
CA ALA A 85 8.73 13.11 -2.86
C ALA A 85 10.26 13.05 -3.00
N GLY A 86 10.91 14.20 -3.21
CA GLY A 86 12.36 14.28 -3.32
C GLY A 86 13.05 13.86 -2.02
N SER A 87 12.65 14.44 -0.90
CA SER A 87 13.20 14.09 0.42
C SER A 87 12.90 12.65 0.81
N VAL A 88 11.67 12.18 0.55
CA VAL A 88 11.25 10.80 0.85
C VAL A 88 12.08 9.80 0.05
N VAL A 89 12.18 9.97 -1.26
CA VAL A 89 12.95 9.07 -2.14
C VAL A 89 14.42 9.06 -1.75
N GLN A 90 15.00 10.23 -1.40
CA GLN A 90 16.38 10.31 -0.94
C GLN A 90 16.58 9.51 0.36
N ALA A 91 15.74 9.72 1.37
CA ALA A 91 15.82 9.02 2.64
C ALA A 91 15.67 7.49 2.50
N LEU A 92 14.77 7.03 1.62
CA LEU A 92 14.62 5.62 1.31
C LEU A 92 15.86 5.05 0.61
N SER A 93 16.42 5.79 -0.36
CA SER A 93 17.63 5.38 -1.09
C SER A 93 18.84 5.27 -0.17
N ASP A 94 19.01 6.22 0.75
CA ASP A 94 20.12 6.22 1.71
C ASP A 94 20.07 5.06 2.69
N ALA A 95 18.86 4.62 3.05
CA ALA A 95 18.64 3.45 3.91
C ALA A 95 18.95 2.11 3.23
N LYS A 96 19.08 2.08 1.90
CA LYS A 96 19.38 0.88 1.09
C LYS A 96 18.49 -0.31 1.47
N PRO A 97 17.18 -0.20 1.33
CA PRO A 97 16.27 -1.31 1.60
C PRO A 97 16.32 -2.36 0.49
N ASP A 98 15.95 -3.60 0.81
CA ASP A 98 15.70 -4.66 -0.17
C ASP A 98 14.28 -4.58 -0.72
N ALA A 99 13.36 -4.00 0.08
CA ALA A 99 11.97 -3.82 -0.26
C ALA A 99 11.35 -2.59 0.40
N VAL A 100 10.30 -2.06 -0.22
CA VAL A 100 9.51 -0.92 0.30
C VAL A 100 8.05 -1.32 0.45
N PHE A 101 7.47 -1.00 1.61
CA PHE A 101 6.03 -1.04 1.82
C PHE A 101 5.46 0.37 1.68
N ASN A 102 4.62 0.58 0.67
CA ASN A 102 4.00 1.86 0.35
C ASN A 102 2.53 1.88 0.73
N VAL A 103 2.11 2.97 1.37
CA VAL A 103 0.70 3.23 1.74
C VAL A 103 0.21 4.58 1.18
N LEU A 104 1.03 5.27 0.39
CA LEU A 104 0.61 6.50 -0.27
C LEU A 104 -0.45 6.21 -1.34
N PHE A 105 -1.31 7.18 -1.57
CA PHE A 105 -2.40 7.10 -2.56
C PHE A 105 -2.62 8.45 -3.25
N GLY A 106 -3.43 8.47 -4.31
CA GLY A 106 -3.77 9.68 -5.04
C GLY A 106 -2.57 10.45 -5.57
N ALA A 107 -2.59 11.77 -5.43
CA ALA A 107 -1.53 12.65 -5.91
C ALA A 107 -0.17 12.40 -5.23
N ASP A 108 -0.16 12.03 -3.96
CA ASP A 108 1.08 11.72 -3.23
C ASP A 108 1.74 10.44 -3.77
N LEU A 109 0.95 9.42 -4.09
CA LEU A 109 1.45 8.22 -4.76
C LEU A 109 2.05 8.57 -6.13
N SER A 110 1.35 9.37 -6.94
CA SER A 110 1.84 9.76 -8.27
C SER A 110 3.17 10.50 -8.20
N LYS A 111 3.32 11.43 -7.25
CA LYS A 111 4.59 12.14 -7.02
C LYS A 111 5.70 11.19 -6.60
N PHE A 112 5.40 10.27 -5.68
CA PHE A 112 6.36 9.28 -5.19
C PHE A 112 6.84 8.34 -6.30
N VAL A 113 5.91 7.84 -7.13
CA VAL A 113 6.24 6.97 -8.27
C VAL A 113 7.14 7.70 -9.28
N ARG A 114 6.76 8.91 -9.69
CA ARG A 114 7.55 9.72 -10.65
C ARG A 114 8.94 10.03 -10.15
N GLU A 115 9.05 10.50 -8.93
CA GLU A 115 10.35 10.82 -8.32
C GLU A 115 11.20 9.56 -8.11
N GLY A 116 10.59 8.47 -7.65
CA GLY A 116 11.26 7.18 -7.49
C GLY A 116 11.76 6.61 -8.82
N ASN A 117 10.99 6.71 -9.90
CA ASN A 117 11.41 6.32 -11.25
C ASN A 117 12.57 7.19 -11.73
N THR A 118 12.47 8.51 -11.57
CA THR A 118 13.50 9.48 -12.01
C THR A 118 14.84 9.22 -11.31
N ARG A 119 14.83 8.95 -10.02
CA ARG A 119 16.05 8.68 -9.24
C ARG A 119 16.45 7.20 -9.21
N GLY A 120 15.66 6.32 -9.82
CA GLY A 120 15.95 4.89 -9.89
C GLY A 120 15.79 4.15 -8.56
N LEU A 121 14.98 4.67 -7.63
CA LEU A 121 14.73 4.04 -6.33
C LEU A 121 14.26 2.59 -6.48
N PHE A 122 13.38 2.33 -7.44
CA PHE A 122 12.74 1.01 -7.62
C PHE A 122 13.60 -0.01 -8.37
N LYS A 123 14.81 0.37 -8.80
CA LYS A 123 15.71 -0.57 -9.49
C LYS A 123 16.31 -1.57 -8.51
N GLY A 124 15.94 -2.84 -8.67
CA GLY A 124 16.49 -3.94 -7.87
C GLY A 124 15.90 -4.10 -6.48
N ILE A 125 14.87 -3.32 -6.12
CA ILE A 125 14.11 -3.51 -4.88
C ILE A 125 12.68 -3.93 -5.17
N GLU A 126 12.10 -4.69 -4.26
CA GLU A 126 10.68 -5.09 -4.34
C GLU A 126 9.79 -4.00 -3.74
N VAL A 127 8.59 -3.84 -4.27
CA VAL A 127 7.60 -2.92 -3.70
C VAL A 127 6.30 -3.64 -3.44
N VAL A 128 5.82 -3.50 -2.21
CA VAL A 128 4.52 -3.97 -1.76
C VAL A 128 3.67 -2.76 -1.43
N SER A 129 2.48 -2.65 -1.98
CA SER A 129 1.71 -1.42 -1.88
C SER A 129 0.22 -1.64 -1.68
N VAL A 130 -0.34 -0.89 -0.75
CA VAL A 130 -1.78 -0.86 -0.47
C VAL A 130 -2.47 0.10 -1.44
N LEU A 131 -3.61 -0.32 -2.00
CA LEU A 131 -4.47 0.47 -2.90
C LEU A 131 -3.86 0.88 -4.25
N THR A 132 -2.59 0.62 -4.50
CA THR A 132 -1.96 1.04 -5.77
C THR A 132 -2.58 0.33 -6.99
N GLY A 133 -3.19 -0.84 -6.82
CA GLY A 133 -3.91 -1.55 -7.88
C GLY A 133 -5.30 -1.00 -8.21
N GLU A 134 -5.72 0.11 -7.61
CA GLU A 134 -6.95 0.81 -7.99
C GLU A 134 -6.74 1.55 -9.31
N PRO A 135 -7.63 1.40 -10.30
CA PRO A 135 -7.52 2.08 -11.61
C PRO A 135 -7.38 3.60 -11.48
N GLU A 136 -8.06 4.20 -10.52
CA GLU A 136 -8.03 5.64 -10.26
C GLU A 136 -6.63 6.17 -9.95
N TYR A 137 -5.73 5.31 -9.48
CA TYR A 137 -4.34 5.68 -9.18
C TYR A 137 -3.38 5.29 -10.30
N MET A 138 -3.68 4.21 -11.03
CA MET A 138 -2.83 3.73 -12.11
C MET A 138 -3.06 4.47 -13.44
N ASP A 139 -4.31 4.72 -13.80
CA ASP A 139 -4.66 5.35 -15.07
C ASP A 139 -4.00 6.73 -15.28
N PRO A 140 -3.91 7.61 -14.25
CA PRO A 140 -3.20 8.89 -14.39
C PRO A 140 -1.69 8.77 -14.58
N LEU A 141 -1.09 7.65 -14.20
CA LEU A 141 0.35 7.40 -14.35
C LEU A 141 0.71 6.92 -15.77
N LYS A 142 -0.23 6.33 -16.51
CA LYS A 142 0.00 5.84 -17.88
C LYS A 142 1.28 4.98 -17.96
N ASP A 143 2.21 5.36 -18.81
CA ASP A 143 3.49 4.66 -19.03
C ASP A 143 4.45 4.76 -17.82
N GLU A 144 4.17 5.66 -16.88
CA GLU A 144 4.92 5.77 -15.61
C GLU A 144 4.41 4.82 -14.53
N ALA A 145 3.29 4.10 -14.78
CA ALA A 145 2.74 3.15 -13.83
C ALA A 145 3.78 2.07 -13.47
N PRO A 146 3.95 1.76 -12.19
CA PRO A 146 4.97 0.81 -11.78
C PRO A 146 4.62 -0.61 -12.24
N ASN A 147 5.63 -1.33 -12.71
CA ASN A 147 5.53 -2.74 -13.06
C ASN A 147 6.19 -3.61 -11.99
N GLY A 148 5.63 -4.80 -11.75
CA GLY A 148 6.20 -5.78 -10.83
C GLY A 148 5.92 -5.51 -9.34
N TRP A 149 5.15 -4.48 -9.00
CA TRP A 149 4.74 -4.26 -7.62
C TRP A 149 3.68 -5.27 -7.19
N LEU A 150 3.77 -5.73 -5.95
CA LEU A 150 2.71 -6.48 -5.30
C LEU A 150 1.71 -5.49 -4.68
N VAL A 151 0.47 -5.51 -5.14
CA VAL A 151 -0.51 -4.47 -4.77
C VAL A 151 -1.84 -5.04 -4.33
N THR A 152 -2.57 -4.29 -3.50
CA THR A 152 -4.02 -4.46 -3.35
C THR A 152 -4.74 -3.44 -4.22
N GLY A 153 -5.96 -3.79 -4.67
CA GLY A 153 -6.81 -2.92 -5.46
C GLY A 153 -8.05 -3.63 -5.94
N TYR A 154 -8.92 -2.89 -6.62
CA TYR A 154 -10.14 -3.41 -7.24
C TYR A 154 -10.12 -3.10 -8.76
N PRO A 155 -9.41 -3.91 -9.56
CA PRO A 155 -9.34 -3.73 -11.01
C PRO A 155 -10.65 -4.22 -11.65
N TRP A 156 -11.73 -3.48 -11.45
CA TRP A 156 -13.10 -3.85 -11.80
C TRP A 156 -13.27 -4.27 -13.27
N TYR A 157 -12.53 -3.64 -14.18
CA TYR A 157 -12.57 -3.97 -15.61
C TYR A 157 -11.92 -5.33 -15.95
N GLY A 158 -11.05 -5.83 -15.10
CA GLY A 158 -10.39 -7.13 -15.26
C GLY A 158 -11.18 -8.31 -14.69
N ILE A 159 -12.18 -8.06 -13.85
CA ILE A 159 -12.92 -9.11 -13.16
C ILE A 159 -14.14 -9.53 -14.01
N GLN A 160 -14.09 -10.75 -14.55
CA GLN A 160 -15.07 -11.22 -15.52
C GLN A 160 -16.05 -12.29 -14.94
N THR A 161 -16.09 -12.49 -13.62
CA THR A 161 -17.01 -13.46 -13.02
C THR A 161 -18.48 -13.04 -13.15
N PRO A 162 -19.44 -13.97 -13.25
CA PRO A 162 -20.86 -13.64 -13.32
C PRO A 162 -21.35 -12.85 -12.11
N GLU A 163 -20.87 -13.20 -10.91
CA GLU A 163 -21.20 -12.52 -9.65
C GLU A 163 -20.75 -11.07 -9.66
N HIS A 164 -19.52 -10.82 -10.12
CA HIS A 164 -18.99 -9.46 -10.23
C HIS A 164 -19.78 -8.64 -11.25
N LYS A 165 -20.12 -9.22 -12.41
CA LYS A 165 -20.93 -8.53 -13.42
C LYS A 165 -22.32 -8.17 -12.89
N ALA A 166 -22.96 -9.09 -12.16
CA ALA A 166 -24.25 -8.82 -11.53
C ALA A 166 -24.16 -7.71 -10.49
N PHE A 167 -23.14 -7.73 -9.63
CA PHE A 167 -22.88 -6.68 -8.65
C PHE A 167 -22.63 -5.33 -9.32
N TYR A 168 -21.77 -5.29 -10.33
CA TYR A 168 -21.42 -4.07 -11.06
C TYR A 168 -22.64 -3.42 -11.70
N LEU A 169 -23.48 -4.22 -12.38
CA LEU A 169 -24.71 -3.74 -13.02
C LEU A 169 -25.78 -3.27 -12.03
N ALA A 170 -25.80 -3.85 -10.82
CA ALA A 170 -26.75 -3.43 -9.78
C ALA A 170 -26.30 -2.16 -9.05
N TYR A 171 -24.98 -1.85 -9.05
CA TYR A 171 -24.44 -0.69 -8.38
C TYR A 171 -24.42 0.56 -9.27
N HIS A 172 -24.29 0.40 -10.58
CA HIS A 172 -24.27 1.45 -11.60
C HIS A 172 -25.64 1.60 -12.28
#